data_d7a6caceac0c0d75b5eacf9a7cefb901
#
_entry.id   d7a6caceac0c0d75b5eacf9a7cefb901
#
_cell.length_a   1.000
_cell.length_b   1.000
_cell.length_c   1.000
_cell.angle_alpha   90.00
_cell.angle_beta   90.00
_cell.angle_gamma   90.00
#
_symmetry.space_group_name_H-M   'P 1'
#
loop_
_entity.id
_entity.type
_entity.pdbx_description
1 polymer ?
#
loop_
_entity_poly.entity_id
_entity_poly.type
_entity_poly.pdbx_seq_one_letter_code
_entity_poly.pdbx_strand_id
1 'polypeptide(L)'
;MRTCKATTQIAVSALICLATSLAAGCAPSDSEPSPTGTLLFEGARLILGDGDVIENGDLLVEGDRIVEVGTTGELTAPPGAISIDLTGKTIIPALIDAHAHLGYEGYTSWGSQNYSRENLIEHLERYAYYGFGAVFSAGSDPEDLAIEIQRAQRDGEVEGARFLFGAGMAPPGQGPNNQFLAHAVAIAEQTGMTVLRGVASAEEGRASVREVSAKQIPFIKI
;
A
#
# COMPACT_ATOMS: atom_id res chain seq x y z
N MET A 1 27.22 -82.90 31.83
CA MET A 1 27.31 -83.81 30.63
C MET A 1 26.35 -83.30 29.57
N ARG A 2 26.90 -83.08 28.39
CA ARG A 2 26.26 -83.08 27.05
C ARG A 2 24.97 -82.27 26.91
N THR A 3 25.10 -81.08 26.32
CA THR A 3 24.81 -80.69 24.88
C THR A 3 23.44 -81.02 24.32
N CYS A 4 22.69 -80.05 23.94
CA CYS A 4 22.23 -79.98 22.55
C CYS A 4 21.75 -78.60 22.21
N LYS A 5 22.23 -78.11 21.08
CA LYS A 5 21.83 -76.86 20.40
C LYS A 5 20.48 -77.07 19.70
N ALA A 6 19.62 -76.08 19.74
CA ALA A 6 18.61 -75.94 18.67
C ALA A 6 18.47 -74.45 18.36
N THR A 7 18.85 -74.11 17.14
CA THR A 7 18.77 -72.85 16.49
C THR A 7 17.31 -72.69 15.97
N THR A 8 16.61 -71.69 16.40
CA THR A 8 15.35 -71.30 15.76
C THR A 8 15.44 -69.88 15.28
N GLN A 9 15.48 -69.68 13.95
CA GLN A 9 15.37 -68.40 13.28
C GLN A 9 13.93 -67.91 13.45
N ILE A 10 13.79 -66.72 13.99
CA ILE A 10 12.54 -66.00 14.00
C ILE A 10 12.69 -64.87 13.00
N ALA A 11 11.89 -64.92 11.95
CA ALA A 11 11.78 -63.88 10.93
C ALA A 11 11.13 -62.64 11.56
N VAL A 12 11.85 -61.53 11.53
CA VAL A 12 11.33 -60.22 11.93
C VAL A 12 10.68 -59.60 10.70
N SER A 13 9.34 -59.60 10.68
CA SER A 13 8.55 -58.81 9.73
C SER A 13 8.59 -57.37 10.16
N ALA A 14 9.31 -56.55 9.42
CA ALA A 14 9.32 -55.10 9.57
C ALA A 14 8.01 -54.51 9.05
N LEU A 15 7.16 -54.05 9.97
CA LEU A 15 5.96 -53.29 9.66
C LEU A 15 6.39 -51.83 9.46
N ILE A 16 6.48 -51.40 8.21
CA ILE A 16 6.73 -49.99 7.88
C ILE A 16 5.40 -49.24 8.01
N CYS A 17 5.22 -48.53 9.12
CA CYS A 17 4.17 -47.50 9.26
C CYS A 17 4.55 -46.32 8.43
N LEU A 18 3.90 -46.15 7.27
CA LEU A 18 3.96 -44.95 6.43
C LEU A 18 3.13 -43.85 7.08
N ALA A 19 3.75 -43.00 7.89
CA ALA A 19 3.14 -41.78 8.41
C ALA A 19 3.06 -40.73 7.30
N THR A 20 1.92 -40.64 6.61
CA THR A 20 1.61 -39.54 5.71
C THR A 20 1.32 -38.30 6.53
N SER A 21 2.32 -37.45 6.72
CA SER A 21 2.14 -36.09 7.24
C SER A 21 1.37 -35.26 6.20
N LEU A 22 0.08 -35.00 6.46
CA LEU A 22 -0.63 -33.92 5.76
C LEU A 22 -0.01 -32.58 6.20
N ALA A 23 0.95 -32.09 5.46
CA ALA A 23 1.31 -30.69 5.50
C ALA A 23 0.18 -29.91 4.82
N ALA A 24 -0.72 -29.33 5.63
CA ALA A 24 -1.60 -28.28 5.17
C ALA A 24 -0.69 -27.07 4.87
N GLY A 25 -0.21 -26.99 3.65
CA GLY A 25 0.44 -25.81 3.12
C GLY A 25 -0.63 -24.73 3.03
N CYS A 26 -0.49 -23.63 3.81
CA CYS A 26 -1.10 -22.37 3.44
C CYS A 26 -0.58 -22.05 2.05
N ALA A 27 -1.44 -22.17 1.03
CA ALA A 27 -1.14 -21.63 -0.27
C ALA A 27 -0.97 -20.11 -0.10
N PRO A 28 0.07 -19.49 -0.65
CA PRO A 28 0.09 -18.05 -0.76
C PRO A 28 -1.18 -17.66 -1.53
N SER A 29 -1.86 -16.63 -1.05
CA SER A 29 -2.94 -16.01 -1.81
C SER A 29 -2.33 -15.62 -3.15
N ASP A 30 -2.73 -16.30 -4.21
CA ASP A 30 -2.46 -15.86 -5.56
C ASP A 30 -3.09 -14.46 -5.67
N SER A 31 -2.29 -13.42 -5.55
CA SER A 31 -2.66 -12.11 -6.04
C SER A 31 -2.95 -12.35 -7.52
N GLU A 32 -4.18 -12.18 -7.94
CA GLU A 32 -4.52 -12.27 -9.35
C GLU A 32 -3.57 -11.32 -10.09
N PRO A 33 -2.83 -11.82 -11.10
CA PRO A 33 -1.95 -10.96 -11.86
C PRO A 33 -2.81 -9.82 -12.42
N SER A 34 -2.39 -8.58 -12.21
CA SER A 34 -3.00 -7.43 -12.86
C SER A 34 -3.18 -7.77 -14.33
N PRO A 35 -4.36 -7.54 -14.93
CA PRO A 35 -4.62 -7.95 -16.30
C PRO A 35 -3.56 -7.31 -17.20
N THR A 36 -2.63 -8.12 -17.69
CA THR A 36 -1.60 -7.71 -18.67
C THR A 36 -2.18 -7.56 -20.06
N GLY A 37 -3.50 -7.38 -20.14
CA GLY A 37 -4.27 -7.29 -21.36
C GLY A 37 -4.78 -5.89 -21.64
N THR A 38 -5.38 -5.76 -22.79
CA THR A 38 -6.10 -4.55 -23.21
C THR A 38 -7.55 -4.65 -22.71
N LEU A 39 -8.05 -3.61 -22.06
CA LEU A 39 -9.42 -3.46 -21.60
C LEU A 39 -10.11 -2.34 -22.36
N LEU A 40 -11.31 -2.60 -22.87
CA LEU A 40 -12.20 -1.59 -23.42
C LEU A 40 -13.40 -1.44 -22.47
N PHE A 41 -13.51 -0.28 -21.83
CA PHE A 41 -14.69 0.08 -21.06
C PHE A 41 -15.63 0.85 -21.96
N GLU A 42 -16.88 0.38 -22.07
CA GLU A 42 -17.85 0.87 -23.06
C GLU A 42 -19.07 1.52 -22.42
N GLY A 43 -19.56 2.60 -23.02
CA GLY A 43 -20.87 3.20 -22.73
C GLY A 43 -20.96 3.97 -21.42
N ALA A 44 -19.85 4.31 -20.79
CA ALA A 44 -19.85 5.07 -19.54
C ALA A 44 -20.03 6.57 -19.78
N ARG A 45 -20.53 7.28 -18.79
CA ARG A 45 -20.33 8.73 -18.69
C ARG A 45 -18.91 8.98 -18.20
N LEU A 46 -18.09 9.66 -18.99
CA LEU A 46 -16.70 9.96 -18.63
C LEU A 46 -16.58 11.42 -18.20
N ILE A 47 -16.09 11.66 -16.98
CA ILE A 47 -15.67 12.99 -16.52
C ILE A 47 -14.15 13.04 -16.62
N LEU A 48 -13.63 13.91 -17.48
CA LEU A 48 -12.19 14.01 -17.73
C LEU A 48 -11.53 14.93 -16.69
N GLY A 49 -10.21 14.81 -16.58
CA GLY A 49 -9.45 15.56 -15.56
C GLY A 49 -9.40 17.07 -15.80
N ASP A 50 -9.73 17.54 -16.98
CA ASP A 50 -9.87 18.97 -17.36
C ASP A 50 -11.27 19.54 -17.14
N GLY A 51 -12.22 18.68 -16.77
CA GLY A 51 -13.62 19.03 -16.50
C GLY A 51 -14.57 18.77 -17.67
N ASP A 52 -14.06 18.36 -18.83
CA ASP A 52 -14.90 17.94 -19.95
C ASP A 52 -15.66 16.65 -19.64
N VAL A 53 -16.80 16.47 -20.28
CA VAL A 53 -17.69 15.32 -20.06
C VAL A 53 -18.07 14.69 -21.40
N ILE A 54 -17.89 13.37 -21.49
CA ILE A 54 -18.42 12.54 -22.57
C ILE A 54 -19.57 11.72 -22.01
N GLU A 55 -20.80 12.01 -22.41
CA GLU A 55 -22.00 11.40 -21.80
C GLU A 55 -22.16 9.92 -22.08
N ASN A 56 -21.67 9.45 -23.25
CA ASN A 56 -21.58 8.05 -23.63
C ASN A 56 -20.22 7.83 -24.26
N GLY A 57 -19.25 7.43 -23.46
CA GLY A 57 -17.87 7.32 -23.88
C GLY A 57 -17.29 5.94 -23.64
N ASP A 58 -16.25 5.67 -24.42
CA ASP A 58 -15.44 4.46 -24.30
C ASP A 58 -14.02 4.86 -23.87
N LEU A 59 -13.38 3.97 -23.12
CA LEU A 59 -12.05 4.14 -22.57
C LEU A 59 -11.23 2.88 -22.86
N LEU A 60 -10.13 3.02 -23.61
CA LEU A 60 -9.22 1.92 -23.88
C LEU A 60 -8.01 2.01 -22.94
N VAL A 61 -7.73 0.89 -22.27
CA VAL A 61 -6.61 0.76 -21.33
C VAL A 61 -5.70 -0.37 -21.77
N GLU A 62 -4.41 -0.09 -21.84
CA GLU A 62 -3.36 -1.09 -22.09
C GLU A 62 -2.40 -1.14 -20.90
N GLY A 63 -2.38 -2.29 -20.23
CA GLY A 63 -1.62 -2.44 -19.00
C GLY A 63 -2.09 -1.44 -17.92
N ASP A 64 -1.24 -0.49 -17.57
CA ASP A 64 -1.49 0.55 -16.57
C ASP A 64 -1.84 1.93 -17.16
N ARG A 65 -2.11 2.00 -18.48
CA ARG A 65 -2.29 3.28 -19.18
C ARG A 65 -3.61 3.37 -19.91
N ILE A 66 -4.26 4.52 -19.79
CA ILE A 66 -5.32 4.94 -20.69
C ILE A 66 -4.65 5.37 -22.00
N VAL A 67 -4.97 4.68 -23.09
CA VAL A 67 -4.35 4.94 -24.39
C VAL A 67 -5.28 5.70 -25.34
N GLU A 68 -6.60 5.54 -25.15
CA GLU A 68 -7.57 6.24 -25.97
C GLU A 68 -8.87 6.49 -25.20
N VAL A 69 -9.52 7.62 -25.48
CA VAL A 69 -10.82 8.00 -24.94
C VAL A 69 -11.63 8.62 -26.05
N GLY A 70 -12.89 8.23 -26.20
CA GLY A 70 -13.76 8.78 -27.26
C GLY A 70 -15.23 8.52 -26.98
N THR A 71 -16.07 8.92 -27.93
CA THR A 71 -17.49 8.64 -27.91
C THR A 71 -17.73 7.15 -28.18
N THR A 72 -18.76 6.58 -27.58
CA THR A 72 -19.09 5.14 -27.75
C THR A 72 -19.24 4.76 -29.23
N GLY A 73 -18.49 3.74 -29.61
CA GLY A 73 -18.41 3.21 -30.97
C GLY A 73 -17.37 3.86 -31.86
N GLU A 74 -16.62 4.87 -31.40
CA GLU A 74 -15.49 5.45 -32.12
C GLU A 74 -14.20 4.65 -31.91
N LEU A 75 -14.03 4.03 -30.73
CA LEU A 75 -12.86 3.22 -30.42
C LEU A 75 -12.97 1.83 -31.00
N THR A 76 -11.88 1.32 -31.51
CA THR A 76 -11.80 -0.08 -31.98
C THR A 76 -10.94 -0.90 -31.03
N ALA A 77 -11.56 -1.87 -30.38
CA ALA A 77 -10.84 -2.81 -29.53
C ALA A 77 -9.85 -3.64 -30.38
N PRO A 78 -8.57 -3.71 -30.00
CA PRO A 78 -7.64 -4.60 -30.67
C PRO A 78 -7.99 -6.07 -30.42
N PRO A 79 -7.53 -6.99 -31.28
CA PRO A 79 -7.80 -8.42 -31.11
C PRO A 79 -7.33 -8.92 -29.73
N GLY A 80 -8.24 -9.58 -29.01
CA GLY A 80 -7.96 -10.11 -27.67
C GLY A 80 -8.23 -9.14 -26.53
N ALA A 81 -8.69 -7.92 -26.80
CA ALA A 81 -9.16 -7.01 -25.76
C ALA A 81 -10.41 -7.55 -25.05
N ILE A 82 -10.52 -7.30 -23.77
CA ILE A 82 -11.70 -7.62 -22.96
C ILE A 82 -12.59 -6.38 -22.92
N SER A 83 -13.83 -6.50 -23.43
CA SER A 83 -14.83 -5.44 -23.34
C SER A 83 -15.62 -5.55 -22.03
N ILE A 84 -15.83 -4.42 -21.38
CA ILE A 84 -16.58 -4.28 -20.13
C ILE A 84 -17.66 -3.22 -20.33
N ASP A 85 -18.92 -3.65 -20.32
CA ASP A 85 -20.06 -2.73 -20.41
C ASP A 85 -20.25 -1.95 -19.11
N LEU A 86 -20.12 -0.64 -19.18
CA LEU A 86 -20.34 0.30 -18.11
C LEU A 86 -21.51 1.26 -18.38
N THR A 87 -22.45 0.84 -19.22
CA THR A 87 -23.68 1.63 -19.49
C THR A 87 -24.38 2.02 -18.20
N GLY A 88 -24.67 3.31 -18.06
CA GLY A 88 -25.29 3.90 -16.85
C GLY A 88 -24.33 4.08 -15.67
N LYS A 89 -23.04 3.81 -15.85
CA LYS A 89 -21.99 4.13 -14.87
C LYS A 89 -21.30 5.44 -15.24
N THR A 90 -20.60 6.02 -14.26
CA THR A 90 -19.75 7.18 -14.46
C THR A 90 -18.32 6.80 -14.09
N ILE A 91 -17.38 7.06 -14.98
CA ILE A 91 -15.95 7.00 -14.71
C ILE A 91 -15.46 8.41 -14.38
N ILE A 92 -14.72 8.55 -13.31
CA ILE A 92 -14.07 9.80 -12.89
C ILE A 92 -12.58 9.53 -12.66
N PRO A 93 -11.71 10.55 -12.69
CA PRO A 93 -10.35 10.41 -12.15
C PRO A 93 -10.39 9.92 -10.72
N ALA A 94 -9.42 9.10 -10.34
CA ALA A 94 -9.31 8.62 -8.96
C ALA A 94 -9.24 9.80 -7.98
N LEU A 95 -9.87 9.64 -6.83
CA LEU A 95 -9.83 10.65 -5.77
C LEU A 95 -8.41 10.78 -5.21
N ILE A 96 -8.04 11.96 -4.75
CA ILE A 96 -6.78 12.22 -4.07
C ILE A 96 -7.09 12.89 -2.73
N ASP A 97 -6.66 12.27 -1.63
CA ASP A 97 -6.70 12.93 -0.33
C ASP A 97 -5.39 13.71 -0.15
N ALA A 98 -5.49 15.02 -0.17
CA ALA A 98 -4.35 15.93 -0.08
C ALA A 98 -3.95 16.28 1.36
N HIS A 99 -4.66 15.79 2.38
CA HIS A 99 -4.35 16.07 3.78
C HIS A 99 -4.90 15.00 4.72
N ALA A 100 -4.14 13.97 4.95
CA ALA A 100 -4.44 12.91 5.91
C ALA A 100 -3.35 12.78 6.99
N HIS A 101 -3.61 11.97 8.00
CA HIS A 101 -2.67 11.52 9.02
C HIS A 101 -2.86 10.02 9.20
N LEU A 102 -2.08 9.23 8.47
CA LEU A 102 -2.23 7.78 8.42
C LEU A 102 -1.56 7.07 9.61
N GLY A 103 -1.94 5.81 9.82
CA GLY A 103 -1.32 4.95 10.83
C GLY A 103 -1.78 5.15 12.27
N TYR A 104 -2.48 6.24 12.59
CA TYR A 104 -2.92 6.55 13.95
C TYR A 104 -4.28 5.95 14.31
N GLU A 105 -5.13 5.69 13.34
CA GLU A 105 -6.44 5.11 13.57
C GLU A 105 -6.35 3.59 13.69
N GLY A 106 -6.94 3.04 14.74
CA GLY A 106 -7.23 1.63 14.92
C GLY A 106 -8.73 1.40 14.96
N TYR A 107 -9.15 0.15 15.09
CA TYR A 107 -10.58 -0.21 15.10
C TYR A 107 -11.40 0.48 16.19
N THR A 108 -10.80 0.75 17.35
CA THR A 108 -11.50 1.29 18.54
C THR A 108 -10.77 2.45 19.20
N SER A 109 -9.65 2.88 18.65
CA SER A 109 -8.81 3.91 19.26
C SER A 109 -8.08 4.73 18.19
N TRP A 110 -7.62 5.91 18.59
CA TRP A 110 -6.76 6.77 17.80
C TRP A 110 -5.53 7.16 18.61
N GLY A 111 -4.34 7.02 18.03
CA GLY A 111 -3.11 7.42 18.70
C GLY A 111 -1.87 6.64 18.25
N SER A 112 -0.73 7.00 18.84
CA SER A 112 0.59 6.40 18.55
C SER A 112 0.67 4.90 18.77
N GLN A 113 -0.15 4.36 19.68
CA GLN A 113 -0.21 2.91 19.96
C GLN A 113 -0.67 2.07 18.76
N ASN A 114 -1.34 2.70 17.78
CA ASN A 114 -1.81 2.03 16.57
C ASN A 114 -0.79 2.13 15.44
N TYR A 115 0.23 3.00 15.58
CA TYR A 115 1.14 3.27 14.48
C TYR A 115 2.08 2.08 14.26
N SER A 116 1.88 1.38 13.17
CA SER A 116 2.73 0.29 12.70
C SER A 116 2.79 0.28 11.17
N ARG A 117 3.76 -0.46 10.64
CA ARG A 117 3.86 -0.69 9.19
C ARG A 117 2.58 -1.31 8.62
N GLU A 118 2.10 -2.33 9.28
CA GLU A 118 0.92 -3.11 8.88
C GLU A 118 -0.34 -2.23 8.88
N ASN A 119 -0.54 -1.43 9.94
CA ASN A 119 -1.69 -0.53 10.03
C ASN A 119 -1.63 0.59 8.98
N LEU A 120 -0.43 1.08 8.66
CA LEU A 120 -0.25 2.06 7.58
C LEU A 120 -0.62 1.46 6.22
N ILE A 121 -0.19 0.23 5.93
CA ILE A 121 -0.54 -0.49 4.70
C ILE A 121 -2.06 -0.73 4.63
N GLU A 122 -2.67 -1.21 5.71
CA GLU A 122 -4.13 -1.41 5.77
C GLU A 122 -4.90 -0.12 5.45
N HIS A 123 -4.40 1.04 5.91
CA HIS A 123 -5.00 2.33 5.55
C HIS A 123 -4.88 2.61 4.06
N LEU A 124 -3.72 2.36 3.44
CA LEU A 124 -3.53 2.57 2.00
C LEU A 124 -4.44 1.66 1.16
N GLU A 125 -4.60 0.40 1.55
CA GLU A 125 -5.53 -0.54 0.93
C GLU A 125 -6.98 -0.07 1.07
N ARG A 126 -7.35 0.43 2.25
CA ARG A 126 -8.69 0.97 2.51
C ARG A 126 -8.97 2.22 1.68
N TYR A 127 -8.00 3.12 1.53
CA TYR A 127 -8.12 4.27 0.62
C TYR A 127 -8.35 3.82 -0.82
N ALA A 128 -7.58 2.85 -1.32
CA ALA A 128 -7.77 2.30 -2.66
C ALA A 128 -9.15 1.66 -2.84
N TYR A 129 -9.62 0.91 -1.84
CA TYR A 129 -10.94 0.29 -1.86
C TYR A 129 -12.08 1.32 -2.03
N TYR A 130 -11.92 2.52 -1.46
CA TYR A 130 -12.87 3.62 -1.61
C TYR A 130 -12.62 4.53 -2.82
N GLY A 131 -11.74 4.13 -3.74
CA GLY A 131 -11.50 4.83 -5.00
C GLY A 131 -10.48 5.97 -4.93
N PHE A 132 -9.67 6.05 -3.87
CA PHE A 132 -8.57 6.98 -3.80
C PHE A 132 -7.34 6.40 -4.49
N GLY A 133 -6.82 7.09 -5.50
CA GLY A 133 -5.59 6.72 -6.20
C GLY A 133 -4.33 7.17 -5.46
N ALA A 134 -4.43 8.20 -4.63
CA ALA A 134 -3.32 8.70 -3.82
C ALA A 134 -3.81 9.35 -2.52
N VAL A 135 -2.91 9.36 -1.53
CA VAL A 135 -3.12 10.03 -0.24
C VAL A 135 -1.83 10.71 0.20
N PHE A 136 -1.94 11.96 0.68
CA PHE A 136 -0.83 12.72 1.25
C PHE A 136 -0.94 12.77 2.77
N SER A 137 -0.02 12.09 3.45
CA SER A 137 0.11 12.16 4.92
C SER A 137 0.93 13.37 5.32
N ALA A 138 0.31 14.28 6.05
CA ALA A 138 0.76 15.64 6.21
C ALA A 138 1.68 15.83 7.44
N GLY A 139 2.90 15.29 7.38
CA GLY A 139 3.96 15.57 8.37
C GLY A 139 3.79 14.84 9.69
N SER A 140 3.23 13.65 9.68
CA SER A 140 2.93 12.86 10.88
C SER A 140 3.63 11.50 10.92
N ASP A 141 4.38 11.15 9.90
CA ASP A 141 4.94 9.81 9.74
C ASP A 141 6.40 9.74 10.19
N PRO A 142 6.85 8.62 10.78
CA PRO A 142 8.27 8.32 10.93
C PRO A 142 8.92 8.30 9.54
N GLU A 143 9.87 9.22 9.32
CA GLU A 143 10.44 9.46 7.97
C GLU A 143 10.99 8.19 7.32
N ASP A 144 11.73 7.38 8.08
CA ASP A 144 12.40 6.20 7.50
C ASP A 144 11.41 5.08 7.17
N LEU A 145 10.34 4.92 7.96
CA LEU A 145 9.26 4.00 7.64
C LEU A 145 8.46 4.48 6.42
N ALA A 146 8.17 5.77 6.34
CA ALA A 146 7.45 6.34 5.20
C ALA A 146 8.24 6.18 3.89
N ILE A 147 9.56 6.36 3.93
CA ILE A 147 10.46 6.11 2.78
C ILE A 147 10.44 4.62 2.40
N GLU A 148 10.46 3.72 3.38
CA GLU A 148 10.40 2.27 3.16
C GLU A 148 9.10 1.88 2.46
N ILE A 149 7.95 2.33 2.94
CA ILE A 149 6.64 2.05 2.33
C ILE A 149 6.57 2.58 0.89
N GLN A 150 7.05 3.81 0.63
CA GLN A 150 7.10 4.33 -0.73
C GLN A 150 7.99 3.49 -1.66
N ARG A 151 9.08 2.93 -1.14
CA ARG A 151 9.94 2.03 -1.90
C ARG A 151 9.21 0.73 -2.19
N ALA A 152 8.62 0.10 -1.17
CA ALA A 152 7.87 -1.13 -1.29
C ALA A 152 6.71 -1.00 -2.31
N GLN A 153 6.03 0.16 -2.35
CA GLN A 153 5.03 0.43 -3.39
C GLN A 153 5.63 0.55 -4.80
N ARG A 154 6.79 1.21 -4.96
CA ARG A 154 7.47 1.28 -6.27
C ARG A 154 7.94 -0.09 -6.76
N ASP A 155 8.34 -0.95 -5.85
CA ASP A 155 8.85 -2.30 -6.12
C ASP A 155 7.70 -3.32 -6.29
N GLY A 156 6.44 -2.90 -6.09
CA GLY A 156 5.25 -3.74 -6.21
C GLY A 156 5.04 -4.71 -5.04
N GLU A 157 5.70 -4.48 -3.91
CA GLU A 157 5.60 -5.30 -2.70
C GLU A 157 4.44 -4.86 -1.79
N VAL A 158 3.97 -3.63 -1.95
CA VAL A 158 2.85 -3.04 -1.20
C VAL A 158 1.86 -2.44 -2.18
N GLU A 159 0.62 -2.86 -2.09
CA GLU A 159 -0.51 -2.36 -2.85
C GLU A 159 -1.24 -1.24 -2.09
N GLY A 160 -2.29 -0.67 -2.70
CA GLY A 160 -3.12 0.37 -2.11
C GLY A 160 -3.01 1.73 -2.80
N ALA A 161 -3.63 2.75 -2.21
CA ALA A 161 -3.50 4.12 -2.69
C ALA A 161 -2.03 4.57 -2.63
N ARG A 162 -1.58 5.31 -3.64
CA ARG A 162 -0.20 5.82 -3.68
C ARG A 162 0.07 6.68 -2.45
N PHE A 163 1.06 6.29 -1.67
CA PHE A 163 1.44 6.99 -0.46
C PHE A 163 2.39 8.15 -0.77
N LEU A 164 1.99 9.35 -0.39
CA LEU A 164 2.81 10.55 -0.39
C LEU A 164 2.89 11.07 1.05
N PHE A 165 4.04 11.61 1.45
CA PHE A 165 4.18 12.19 2.76
C PHE A 165 5.09 13.40 2.76
N GLY A 166 5.01 14.21 3.82
CA GLY A 166 5.90 15.32 4.07
C GLY A 166 6.64 15.17 5.39
N ALA A 167 7.85 15.70 5.49
CA ALA A 167 8.54 15.83 6.76
C ALA A 167 7.88 16.93 7.61
N GLY A 168 7.53 16.62 8.86
CA GLY A 168 6.98 17.58 9.80
C GLY A 168 8.05 18.48 10.40
N MET A 169 7.81 19.79 10.45
CA MET A 169 8.68 20.79 11.11
C MET A 169 7.86 21.73 11.97
N ALA A 170 8.32 21.99 13.18
CA ALA A 170 7.73 22.96 14.09
C ALA A 170 8.80 23.58 15.01
N PRO A 171 8.53 24.67 15.73
CA PRO A 171 9.40 25.10 16.81
C PRO A 171 9.63 23.98 17.84
N PRO A 172 10.78 23.89 18.50
CA PRO A 172 11.09 22.84 19.47
C PRO A 172 10.01 22.72 20.55
N GLY A 173 9.54 21.50 20.81
CA GLY A 173 8.48 21.23 21.79
C GLY A 173 7.10 21.73 21.38
N GLN A 174 6.90 22.06 20.12
CA GLN A 174 5.60 22.47 19.56
C GLN A 174 5.18 21.55 18.41
N GLY A 175 3.90 21.58 18.09
CA GLY A 175 3.26 20.85 16.99
C GLY A 175 1.93 21.50 16.64
N PRO A 176 1.15 20.95 15.70
CA PRO A 176 -0.17 21.48 15.33
C PRO A 176 -1.11 21.59 16.52
N ASN A 177 -0.99 20.69 17.49
CA ASN A 177 -1.64 20.72 18.80
C ASN A 177 -0.88 19.79 19.77
N ASN A 178 -1.23 19.89 21.06
CA ASN A 178 -0.55 19.13 22.11
C ASN A 178 -0.76 17.61 22.00
N GLN A 179 -1.92 17.17 21.52
CA GLN A 179 -2.21 15.75 21.35
C GLN A 179 -1.35 15.16 20.23
N PHE A 180 -1.27 15.84 19.10
CA PHE A 180 -0.42 15.42 17.99
C PHE A 180 1.06 15.38 18.41
N LEU A 181 1.53 16.43 19.09
CA LEU A 181 2.91 16.48 19.60
C LEU A 181 3.20 15.27 20.51
N ALA A 182 2.30 14.95 21.44
CA ALA A 182 2.48 13.80 22.34
C ALA A 182 2.58 12.48 21.56
N HIS A 183 1.76 12.28 20.52
CA HIS A 183 1.84 11.10 19.67
C HIS A 183 3.12 11.05 18.85
N ALA A 184 3.55 12.16 18.25
CA ALA A 184 4.79 12.24 17.50
C ALA A 184 6.02 11.92 18.37
N VAL A 185 6.06 12.46 19.60
CA VAL A 185 7.11 12.14 20.58
C VAL A 185 7.07 10.66 20.97
N ALA A 186 5.90 10.10 21.27
CA ALA A 186 5.78 8.70 21.64
C ALA A 186 6.24 7.74 20.52
N ILE A 187 5.92 8.03 19.26
CA ILE A 187 6.41 7.23 18.13
C ILE A 187 7.92 7.37 18.00
N ALA A 188 8.46 8.59 18.09
CA ALA A 188 9.90 8.81 18.00
C ALA A 188 10.66 8.07 19.11
N GLU A 189 10.16 8.06 20.34
CA GLU A 189 10.74 7.30 21.45
C GLU A 189 10.66 5.79 21.24
N GLN A 190 9.54 5.27 20.71
CA GLN A 190 9.33 3.84 20.46
C GLN A 190 10.19 3.32 19.31
N THR A 191 10.34 4.10 18.25
CA THR A 191 10.96 3.65 17.00
C THR A 191 12.40 4.14 16.81
N GLY A 192 12.80 5.20 17.50
CA GLY A 192 14.05 5.91 17.25
C GLY A 192 14.03 6.72 15.94
N MET A 193 12.90 6.81 15.26
CA MET A 193 12.75 7.51 13.98
C MET A 193 12.29 8.95 14.17
N THR A 194 12.69 9.84 13.26
CA THR A 194 12.19 11.22 13.24
C THR A 194 10.77 11.28 12.73
N VAL A 195 9.88 11.90 13.51
CA VAL A 195 8.49 12.19 13.12
C VAL A 195 8.29 13.69 12.92
N LEU A 196 8.73 14.49 13.90
CA LEU A 196 8.59 15.94 13.88
C LEU A 196 9.97 16.58 14.21
N ARG A 197 10.42 17.46 13.33
CA ARG A 197 11.69 18.16 13.47
C ARG A 197 11.48 19.46 14.24
N GLY A 198 12.22 19.64 15.36
CA GLY A 198 12.27 20.90 16.08
C GLY A 198 13.19 21.88 15.37
N VAL A 199 12.70 23.09 15.04
CA VAL A 199 13.42 24.12 14.32
C VAL A 199 13.29 25.44 15.08
N ALA A 200 14.37 25.91 15.73
CA ALA A 200 14.38 27.12 16.54
C ALA A 200 14.91 28.34 15.79
N SER A 201 15.60 28.16 14.67
CA SER A 201 16.24 29.23 13.92
C SER A 201 16.19 28.99 12.41
N ALA A 202 16.42 30.07 11.64
CA ALA A 202 16.52 29.98 10.19
C ALA A 202 17.71 29.10 9.74
N GLU A 203 18.77 29.00 10.54
CA GLU A 203 19.92 28.14 10.25
C GLU A 203 19.57 26.68 10.43
N GLU A 204 18.91 26.31 11.53
CA GLU A 204 18.40 24.97 11.79
C GLU A 204 17.35 24.57 10.73
N GLY A 205 16.49 25.52 10.32
CA GLY A 205 15.53 25.29 9.23
C GLY A 205 16.23 24.93 7.93
N ARG A 206 17.26 25.67 7.54
CA ARG A 206 18.06 25.34 6.35
C ARG A 206 18.80 24.01 6.48
N ALA A 207 19.29 23.66 7.67
CA ALA A 207 19.92 22.37 7.92
C ALA A 207 18.88 21.23 7.77
N SER A 208 17.73 21.34 8.41
CA SER A 208 16.64 20.37 8.32
C SER A 208 16.15 20.19 6.89
N VAL A 209 15.99 21.26 6.11
CA VAL A 209 15.62 21.17 4.68
C VAL A 209 16.66 20.41 3.87
N ARG A 210 17.96 20.64 4.12
CA ARG A 210 19.02 19.87 3.45
C ARG A 210 18.97 18.38 3.78
N GLU A 211 18.71 18.01 5.04
CA GLU A 211 18.57 16.62 5.45
C GLU A 211 17.35 15.96 4.81
N VAL A 212 16.19 16.62 4.82
CA VAL A 212 14.95 16.17 4.18
C VAL A 212 15.16 15.96 2.67
N SER A 213 15.85 16.93 2.03
CA SER A 213 16.20 16.83 0.61
C SER A 213 17.16 15.67 0.32
N ALA A 214 18.15 15.44 1.19
CA ALA A 214 19.08 14.31 1.06
C ALA A 214 18.38 12.95 1.19
N LYS A 215 17.31 12.87 1.99
CA LYS A 215 16.42 11.70 2.08
C LYS A 215 15.43 11.59 0.90
N GLN A 216 15.43 12.54 -0.02
CA GLN A 216 14.50 12.62 -1.14
C GLN A 216 13.02 12.73 -0.74
N ILE A 217 12.73 13.29 0.42
CA ILE A 217 11.37 13.60 0.85
C ILE A 217 10.95 14.91 0.14
N PRO A 218 9.91 14.88 -0.71
CA PRO A 218 9.63 16.01 -1.60
C PRO A 218 8.87 17.16 -0.95
N PHE A 219 8.27 16.93 0.23
CA PHE A 219 7.41 17.90 0.89
C PHE A 219 7.83 18.15 2.33
N ILE A 220 7.53 19.36 2.79
CA ILE A 220 7.70 19.78 4.20
C ILE A 220 6.36 20.33 4.66
N LYS A 221 5.89 19.86 5.81
CA LYS A 221 4.73 20.37 6.52
C LYS A 221 5.20 21.23 7.68
N ILE A 222 4.75 22.48 7.72
CA ILE A 222 5.00 23.45 8.81
C ILE A 222 3.72 23.69 9.58
#